data_058f4eb2758e3cffe70b360652d75b5c
#
_entry.id   058f4eb2758e3cffe70b360652d75b5c
#
_cell.length_a   1.000
_cell.length_b   1.000
_cell.length_c   1.000
_cell.angle_alpha   90.00
_cell.angle_beta   90.00
_cell.angle_gamma   90.00
#
_symmetry.space_group_name_H-M   'P 1'
#
loop_
_entity.id
_entity.type
_entity.pdbx_description
1 polymer ?
#
loop_
_entity_poly.entity_id
_entity_poly.type
_entity_poly.pdbx_seq_one_letter_code
_entity_poly.pdbx_strand_id
1 'polypeptide(L)'
;MTDLEMTLLCADSIGLSVKVSTSRRFGEFVEINTGRDPGNEGAYDPLHDDEQAMALVKHFKFPIRFEYEKWEVANQWGEHQDLNRAIVEAVAKMRAASTSAYPTTKEK
;
A
#
# COMPACT_ATOMS: atom_id res chain seq x y z
N MET A 1 -10.84 5.76 2.62
CA MET A 1 -9.44 5.85 3.07
C MET A 1 -8.70 6.89 2.30
N THR A 2 -7.85 7.63 2.97
CA THR A 2 -6.98 8.59 2.29
C THR A 2 -5.79 7.87 1.67
N ASP A 3 -5.10 8.57 0.78
CA ASP A 3 -3.89 8.01 0.18
C ASP A 3 -2.85 7.69 1.25
N LEU A 4 -2.73 8.54 2.27
CA LEU A 4 -1.80 8.31 3.35
C LEU A 4 -2.16 7.04 4.13
N GLU A 5 -3.44 6.88 4.44
CA GLU A 5 -3.89 5.69 5.15
C GLU A 5 -3.62 4.42 4.36
N MET A 6 -3.90 4.44 3.07
CA MET A 6 -3.66 3.28 2.22
C MET A 6 -2.18 2.94 2.16
N THR A 7 -1.34 3.97 2.05
CA THR A 7 0.10 3.78 1.99
C THR A 7 0.62 3.14 3.28
N LEU A 8 0.12 3.61 4.42
CA LEU A 8 0.53 3.05 5.71
C LEU A 8 0.09 1.60 5.85
N LEU A 9 -1.11 1.28 5.38
CA LEU A 9 -1.59 -0.10 5.42
C LEU A 9 -0.77 -1.01 4.52
N CYS A 10 -0.35 -0.50 3.37
CA CYS A 10 0.51 -1.28 2.48
C CYS A 10 1.85 -1.58 3.14
N ALA A 11 2.46 -0.59 3.77
CA ALA A 11 3.73 -0.79 4.45
C ALA A 11 3.57 -1.81 5.58
N ASP A 12 2.50 -1.67 6.34
CA ASP A 12 2.24 -2.58 7.44
C ASP A 12 2.05 -4.01 6.95
N SER A 13 1.40 -4.17 5.81
CA SER A 13 1.10 -5.51 5.30
C SER A 13 2.35 -6.29 4.88
N ILE A 14 3.44 -5.61 4.57
CA ILE A 14 4.68 -6.28 4.21
C ILE A 14 5.74 -6.16 5.30
N GLY A 15 5.35 -5.66 6.48
CA GLY A 15 6.29 -5.58 7.60
C GLY A 15 7.32 -4.50 7.46
N LEU A 16 7.07 -3.49 6.65
CA LEU A 16 8.02 -2.41 6.43
C LEU A 16 7.85 -1.37 7.52
N SER A 17 8.95 -1.02 8.17
CA SER A 17 8.92 -0.02 9.22
C SER A 17 8.95 1.37 8.58
N VAL A 18 7.95 2.17 8.86
CA VAL A 18 7.84 3.50 8.28
C VAL A 18 7.40 4.51 9.32
N LYS A 19 7.53 5.78 8.98
CA LYS A 19 7.00 6.85 9.82
C LYS A 19 6.41 7.90 8.91
N VAL A 20 5.50 8.71 9.45
CA VAL A 20 4.93 9.81 8.71
C VAL A 20 5.78 11.03 8.97
N SER A 21 6.24 11.67 7.92
CA SER A 21 7.03 12.88 7.99
C SER A 21 6.32 14.02 7.28
N THR A 22 6.71 15.24 7.56
CA THR A 22 6.09 16.40 6.95
C THR A 22 7.14 17.22 6.24
N SER A 23 6.82 17.62 5.02
CA SER A 23 7.70 18.46 4.22
C SER A 23 6.97 19.73 3.88
N ARG A 24 7.67 20.85 3.86
CA ARG A 24 7.06 22.10 3.44
C ARG A 24 6.54 22.04 2.03
N ARG A 25 7.21 21.25 1.19
CA ARG A 25 6.88 21.21 -0.21
C ARG A 25 5.77 20.21 -0.53
N PHE A 26 5.79 19.08 0.14
CA PHE A 26 4.89 17.98 -0.22
C PHE A 26 3.85 17.65 0.83
N GLY A 27 3.89 18.31 1.98
CA GLY A 27 2.97 17.96 3.06
C GLY A 27 3.39 16.65 3.72
N GLU A 28 2.44 15.88 4.16
CA GLU A 28 2.73 14.63 4.84
C GLU A 28 3.09 13.54 3.85
N PHE A 29 4.04 12.72 4.20
CA PHE A 29 4.43 11.58 3.38
C PHE A 29 4.94 10.46 4.27
N VAL A 30 5.02 9.25 3.71
CA VAL A 30 5.48 8.08 4.45
C VAL A 30 6.95 7.87 4.13
N GLU A 31 7.78 7.82 5.15
CA GLU A 31 9.21 7.68 4.99
C GLU A 31 9.65 6.32 5.52
N ILE A 32 10.51 5.64 4.77
CA ILE A 32 11.01 4.34 5.18
C ILE A 32 11.98 4.53 6.35
N ASN A 33 11.71 3.83 7.43
CA ASN A 33 12.50 3.97 8.63
C ASN A 33 13.54 2.85 8.70
N THR A 34 14.71 3.11 8.18
CA THR A 34 15.75 2.08 8.13
C THR A 34 16.65 2.09 9.36
N GLY A 35 16.57 3.12 10.18
CA GLY A 35 17.46 3.25 11.31
C GLY A 35 18.84 3.68 10.92
N ARG A 36 19.02 4.12 9.68
CA ARG A 36 20.31 4.57 9.20
C ARG A 36 20.28 6.07 8.98
N ASP A 37 21.13 6.55 8.10
CA ASP A 37 21.24 7.97 7.77
C ASP A 37 19.88 8.50 7.38
N PRO A 38 19.35 9.46 8.08
CA PRO A 38 17.99 9.91 7.80
C PRO A 38 17.79 10.47 6.41
N GLY A 39 18.82 10.95 5.80
CA GLY A 39 18.66 11.51 4.47
C GLY A 39 18.61 10.49 3.37
N ASN A 40 18.89 9.24 3.68
CA ASN A 40 18.94 8.19 2.67
C ASN A 40 17.72 7.31 2.62
N GLU A 41 16.80 7.47 3.53
CA GLU A 41 15.59 6.69 3.44
C GLU A 41 14.73 7.33 2.38
N GLY A 42 14.20 6.60 1.51
CA GLY A 42 13.30 7.13 0.51
C GLY A 42 11.89 7.21 1.04
N ALA A 43 11.05 7.89 0.31
CA ALA A 43 9.64 7.88 0.60
C ALA A 43 9.05 6.54 0.19
N TYR A 44 8.10 6.05 0.96
CA TYR A 44 7.35 4.87 0.57
C TYR A 44 6.06 5.37 -0.08
N ASP A 45 5.96 5.19 -1.38
CA ASP A 45 4.86 5.78 -2.13
C ASP A 45 4.49 4.88 -3.30
N PRO A 46 3.91 3.72 -3.03
CA PRO A 46 3.55 2.81 -4.13
C PRO A 46 2.48 3.37 -5.05
N LEU A 47 1.78 4.43 -4.64
CA LEU A 47 0.83 5.08 -5.54
C LEU A 47 1.54 5.74 -6.72
N HIS A 48 2.77 6.21 -6.52
CA HIS A 48 3.51 6.93 -7.56
C HIS A 48 4.83 6.27 -7.93
N ASP A 49 5.19 5.17 -7.29
CA ASP A 49 6.43 4.47 -7.57
C ASP A 49 6.10 3.07 -8.09
N ASP A 50 6.36 2.84 -9.37
CA ASP A 50 6.00 1.59 -10.01
C ASP A 50 6.71 0.40 -9.39
N GLU A 51 7.96 0.56 -9.00
CA GLU A 51 8.71 -0.52 -8.39
C GLU A 51 8.11 -0.92 -7.06
N GLN A 52 7.72 0.06 -6.27
CA GLN A 52 7.13 -0.23 -4.96
C GLN A 52 5.76 -0.88 -5.13
N ALA A 53 4.98 -0.42 -6.10
CA ALA A 53 3.69 -1.02 -6.37
C ALA A 53 3.85 -2.46 -6.85
N MET A 54 4.79 -2.69 -7.76
CA MET A 54 5.00 -4.02 -8.30
C MET A 54 5.56 -4.98 -7.23
N ALA A 55 6.32 -4.45 -6.28
CA ALA A 55 6.82 -5.26 -5.17
C ALA A 55 5.65 -5.82 -4.35
N LEU A 56 4.57 -5.05 -4.20
CA LEU A 56 3.38 -5.56 -3.53
C LEU A 56 2.74 -6.71 -4.29
N VAL A 57 2.66 -6.57 -5.61
CA VAL A 57 2.10 -7.63 -6.45
C VAL A 57 2.92 -8.91 -6.30
N LYS A 58 4.24 -8.77 -6.32
CA LYS A 58 5.11 -9.92 -6.21
C LYS A 58 5.04 -10.56 -4.82
N HIS A 59 4.93 -9.74 -3.81
CA HIS A 59 4.86 -10.24 -2.44
C HIS A 59 3.60 -11.06 -2.21
N PHE A 60 2.46 -10.57 -2.69
CA PHE A 60 1.19 -11.24 -2.46
C PHE A 60 0.77 -12.14 -3.61
N LYS A 61 1.47 -12.04 -4.75
CA LYS A 61 1.17 -12.85 -5.93
C LYS A 61 -0.25 -12.62 -6.43
N PHE A 62 -0.64 -11.36 -6.49
CA PHE A 62 -1.98 -10.99 -6.92
C PHE A 62 -2.18 -11.25 -8.41
N PRO A 63 -3.37 -11.71 -8.81
CA PRO A 63 -3.73 -11.66 -10.22
C PRO A 63 -4.05 -10.23 -10.62
N ILE A 64 -3.66 -9.84 -11.83
CA ILE A 64 -3.93 -8.53 -12.38
C ILE A 64 -4.61 -8.72 -13.72
N ARG A 65 -5.66 -7.98 -13.95
CA ARG A 65 -6.40 -8.06 -15.19
C ARG A 65 -6.78 -6.64 -15.64
N PHE A 66 -6.74 -6.39 -16.94
CA PHE A 66 -7.16 -5.12 -17.50
C PHE A 66 -8.39 -5.36 -18.37
N GLU A 67 -9.51 -4.74 -18.01
CA GLU A 67 -10.74 -4.94 -18.71
C GLU A 67 -11.62 -3.71 -18.55
N TYR A 68 -12.33 -3.35 -19.58
CA TYR A 68 -13.23 -2.18 -19.53
C TYR A 68 -12.47 -0.92 -19.11
N GLU A 69 -11.26 -0.78 -19.64
CA GLU A 69 -10.40 0.39 -19.44
C GLU A 69 -10.02 0.62 -17.99
N LYS A 70 -9.99 -0.41 -17.19
CA LYS A 70 -9.48 -0.30 -15.83
C LYS A 70 -8.77 -1.57 -15.41
N TRP A 71 -7.95 -1.44 -14.40
CA TRP A 71 -7.19 -2.55 -13.84
C TRP A 71 -7.94 -3.16 -12.67
N GLU A 72 -7.96 -4.48 -12.62
CA GLU A 72 -8.49 -5.21 -11.48
C GLU A 72 -7.34 -5.96 -10.85
N VAL A 73 -7.15 -5.80 -9.56
CA VAL A 73 -6.05 -6.42 -8.82
C VAL A 73 -6.66 -7.26 -7.71
N ALA A 74 -6.17 -8.48 -7.55
CA ALA A 74 -6.68 -9.40 -6.55
C ALA A 74 -8.19 -9.56 -6.73
N ASN A 75 -8.58 -9.82 -7.95
CA ASN A 75 -9.98 -9.92 -8.37
C ASN A 75 -10.66 -8.57 -8.24
N GLN A 76 -11.45 -8.31 -7.28
CA GLN A 76 -12.13 -7.03 -7.20
C GLN A 76 -11.74 -6.22 -5.97
N TRP A 77 -10.67 -6.61 -5.31
CA TRP A 77 -10.23 -5.84 -4.17
C TRP A 77 -9.67 -4.48 -4.56
N GLY A 78 -9.00 -4.41 -5.71
CA GLY A 78 -8.53 -3.14 -6.25
C GLY A 78 -8.98 -2.96 -7.68
N GLU A 79 -9.59 -1.81 -7.97
CA GLU A 79 -10.13 -1.56 -9.28
C GLU A 79 -9.98 -0.09 -9.60
N HIS A 80 -9.21 0.25 -10.62
CA HIS A 80 -8.96 1.64 -10.97
C HIS A 80 -8.31 1.74 -12.34
N GLN A 81 -8.42 2.90 -12.96
CA GLN A 81 -7.75 3.15 -14.24
C GLN A 81 -6.24 3.21 -14.08
N ASP A 82 -5.75 3.62 -12.92
CA ASP A 82 -4.33 3.67 -12.64
C ASP A 82 -3.94 2.37 -11.93
N LEU A 83 -2.98 1.64 -12.50
CA LEU A 83 -2.57 0.35 -11.97
C LEU A 83 -2.01 0.44 -10.55
N ASN A 84 -1.15 1.42 -10.29
CA ASN A 84 -0.56 1.55 -8.96
C ASN A 84 -1.66 1.77 -7.92
N ARG A 85 -2.64 2.59 -8.25
CA ARG A 85 -3.73 2.83 -7.33
C ARG A 85 -4.56 1.58 -7.11
N ALA A 86 -4.83 0.80 -8.16
CA ALA A 86 -5.56 -0.45 -8.02
C ALA A 86 -4.80 -1.42 -7.10
N ILE A 87 -3.48 -1.48 -7.24
CA ILE A 87 -2.66 -2.34 -6.39
C ILE A 87 -2.73 -1.88 -4.94
N VAL A 88 -2.53 -0.59 -4.71
CA VAL A 88 -2.53 -0.04 -3.36
C VAL A 88 -3.89 -0.22 -2.70
N GLU A 89 -4.96 0.02 -3.44
CA GLU A 89 -6.30 -0.17 -2.91
C GLU A 89 -6.54 -1.62 -2.53
N ALA A 90 -6.10 -2.56 -3.35
CA ALA A 90 -6.30 -3.97 -3.04
C ALA A 90 -5.61 -4.34 -1.74
N VAL A 91 -4.35 -3.95 -1.59
CA VAL A 91 -3.58 -4.28 -0.40
C VAL A 91 -4.19 -3.62 0.83
N ALA A 92 -4.51 -2.33 0.72
CA ALA A 92 -5.04 -1.59 1.86
C ALA A 92 -6.38 -2.14 2.32
N LYS A 93 -7.26 -2.44 1.38
CA LYS A 93 -8.58 -2.98 1.74
C LYS A 93 -8.47 -4.36 2.34
N MET A 94 -7.60 -5.20 1.79
CA MET A 94 -7.42 -6.54 2.33
C MET A 94 -6.81 -6.47 3.72
N ARG A 95 -5.87 -5.56 3.93
CA ARG A 95 -5.26 -5.42 5.25
C ARG A 95 -6.27 -4.88 6.25
N ALA A 96 -7.08 -3.91 5.86
CA ALA A 96 -8.10 -3.34 6.73
C ALA A 96 -9.15 -4.40 7.08
N ALA A 97 -9.56 -5.19 6.11
CA ALA A 97 -10.54 -6.24 6.34
C ALA A 97 -9.99 -7.31 7.28
N SER A 98 -8.73 -7.66 7.10
CA SER A 98 -8.08 -8.64 7.96
C SER A 98 -8.01 -8.12 9.40
N THR A 99 -7.66 -6.86 9.56
CA THR A 99 -7.59 -6.26 10.88
C THR A 99 -8.97 -6.22 11.53
N SER A 100 -9.98 -5.88 10.76
CA SER A 100 -11.34 -5.85 11.28
C SER A 100 -11.83 -7.22 11.66
N ALA A 101 -11.53 -8.22 10.89
CA ALA A 101 -11.99 -9.55 11.16
C ALA A 101 -11.24 -10.21 12.30
N TYR A 102 -10.00 -9.82 12.45
CA TYR A 102 -9.12 -10.47 13.38
C TYR A 102 -9.65 -10.54 14.80
N PRO A 103 -10.09 -9.45 15.39
CA PRO A 103 -10.56 -9.52 16.76
C PRO A 103 -11.74 -10.42 16.94
N THR A 104 -12.53 -10.62 15.93
CA THR A 104 -13.69 -11.45 16.12
C THR A 104 -13.40 -12.89 15.88
N THR A 105 -12.43 -13.19 15.05
CA THR A 105 -12.22 -14.58 14.75
C THR A 105 -11.27 -15.22 15.68
N LYS A 106 -10.30 -14.46 16.23
CA LYS A 106 -9.37 -15.10 16.90
C LYS A 106 -9.74 -15.48 18.20
N GLU A 107 -10.72 -14.97 18.63
CA GLU A 107 -11.02 -15.34 19.82
C GLU A 107 -11.44 -16.60 19.90
N LYS A 108 -11.61 -17.07 19.18
CA LYS A 108 -11.95 -18.26 19.27
C LYS A 108 -11.32 -19.07 19.54
#